data_542bae2ecc3f6e930fbd9fd5bdf23d68
#
_entry.id   542bae2ecc3f6e930fbd9fd5bdf23d68
#
_cell.length_a   1.000
_cell.length_b   1.000
_cell.length_c   1.000
_cell.angle_alpha   90.00
_cell.angle_beta   90.00
_cell.angle_gamma   90.00
#
_symmetry.space_group_name_H-M   'P 1'
#
loop_
_entity.id
_entity.type
_entity.pdbx_description
1 polymer ?
#
loop_
_entity_poly.entity_id
_entity_poly.type
_entity_poly.pdbx_seq_one_letter_code
_entity_poly.pdbx_strand_id
1 'polypeptide(L)'
;MTYKHGLIDIGSNTIRLVIYEYKKGRGFKQIENVKVAARLRNYLSKEGVLTAKGIYTLLDTLKTFGVITKHQQLPHVTCVATATIRQAANAKEVLELVKKETGFSIQLLSEYEEAYYGFVAVIHSTSIEEAITIDIGGGSTEVTYFRNRELVQYHSFPFGTLSLRLQFVKGNIPTAEEKVKIRDFVIRYFHTVPWLLNRQVPIVAIGGSARSMVQVHQGFIHYPLAGLHQYEMNLADILHVKSAIGSLSYHNLQKLDRLSKDRADTILPAIEVFQSLYETVNATRFILSRKGLREGLLFKEASDANIQPMYPDVIQQSFQEIMEEFEVNKDYVKQLTRTAIMMFQHLKEQEPVDLKEDDLALLIKAAQVYDIGEYIDAESSSQHTFYVLANRTIDGISHRERLKLALVSSYKGKSSFRQYVAPFKKWLTKEEQKKVQLLGAVLKIADGLHATKRNVIQHIDMKSDENTVTIKLLCTKTFHPEQYQAEKQKKHLEKVVKKNIVLKFAKL
;
A
#
# COMPACT_ATOMS: atom_id res chain seq x y z
N MET A 1 0.59 25.32 0.05
CA MET A 1 -0.46 25.41 1.08
C MET A 1 -0.31 24.17 1.96
N THR A 2 -0.27 24.35 3.26
CA THR A 2 -0.19 23.26 4.25
C THR A 2 -1.39 23.39 5.17
N TYR A 3 -2.12 22.29 5.42
CA TYR A 3 -3.19 22.29 6.41
C TYR A 3 -3.24 20.92 7.12
N LYS A 4 -3.80 20.92 8.32
CA LYS A 4 -4.01 19.70 9.12
C LYS A 4 -5.49 19.36 9.16
N HIS A 5 -5.79 18.07 9.08
CA HIS A 5 -7.15 17.52 9.17
C HIS A 5 -7.19 16.39 10.20
N GLY A 6 -8.09 16.49 11.16
CA GLY A 6 -8.34 15.45 12.17
C GLY A 6 -9.54 14.60 11.78
N LEU A 7 -9.40 13.28 11.92
CA LEU A 7 -10.48 12.33 11.67
C LEU A 7 -10.63 11.39 12.86
N ILE A 8 -11.83 11.36 13.45
CA ILE A 8 -12.21 10.44 14.51
C ILE A 8 -13.16 9.39 13.91
N ASP A 9 -12.76 8.13 14.03
CA ASP A 9 -13.52 6.96 13.57
C ASP A 9 -13.98 6.16 14.80
N ILE A 10 -15.29 6.12 15.05
CA ILE A 10 -15.92 5.40 16.15
C ILE A 10 -16.49 4.08 15.65
N GLY A 11 -15.63 3.06 15.66
CA GLY A 11 -16.01 1.71 15.27
C GLY A 11 -16.50 0.84 16.41
N SER A 12 -17.00 -0.34 16.08
CA SER A 12 -17.54 -1.32 17.04
C SER A 12 -16.49 -1.87 18.02
N ASN A 13 -15.25 -2.03 17.55
CA ASN A 13 -14.13 -2.56 18.34
C ASN A 13 -13.18 -1.45 18.83
N THR A 14 -12.94 -0.44 18.03
CA THR A 14 -11.95 0.61 18.31
C THR A 14 -12.49 1.99 18.01
N ILE A 15 -12.10 2.96 18.84
CA ILE A 15 -12.22 4.39 18.54
C ILE A 15 -10.82 4.90 18.18
N ARG A 16 -10.71 5.68 17.13
CA ARG A 16 -9.41 6.11 16.64
C ARG A 16 -9.42 7.57 16.20
N LEU A 17 -8.43 8.33 16.66
CA LEU A 17 -8.11 9.66 16.13
C LEU A 17 -6.90 9.51 15.20
N VAL A 18 -7.01 10.04 13.99
CA VAL A 18 -5.88 10.19 13.06
C VAL A 18 -5.80 11.65 12.63
N ILE A 19 -4.59 12.20 12.62
CA ILE A 19 -4.35 13.55 12.12
C ILE A 19 -3.48 13.44 10.89
N TYR A 20 -3.94 14.04 9.80
CA TYR A 20 -3.23 14.13 8.53
C TYR A 20 -2.75 15.56 8.31
N GLU A 21 -1.54 15.69 7.80
CA GLU A 21 -1.01 16.93 7.26
C GLU A 21 -0.98 16.82 5.74
N TYR A 22 -1.62 17.78 5.07
CA TYR A 22 -1.54 17.92 3.62
C TYR A 22 -0.48 18.95 3.26
N LYS A 23 0.38 18.60 2.32
CA LYS A 23 1.30 19.56 1.64
C LYS A 23 1.16 19.40 0.14
N LYS A 24 0.99 20.54 -0.56
CA LYS A 24 0.89 20.53 -2.01
C LYS A 24 2.11 19.83 -2.62
N GLY A 25 1.88 18.84 -3.47
CA GLY A 25 2.90 18.00 -4.09
C GLY A 25 3.39 16.81 -3.25
N ARG A 26 3.25 16.84 -1.91
CA ARG A 26 3.62 15.74 -1.01
C ARG A 26 2.41 14.91 -0.54
N GLY A 27 1.18 15.33 -0.92
CA GLY A 27 -0.05 14.63 -0.53
C GLY A 27 -0.35 14.66 0.97
N PHE A 28 -1.08 13.65 1.43
CA PHE A 28 -1.46 13.48 2.83
C PHE A 28 -0.46 12.62 3.60
N LYS A 29 0.10 13.18 4.66
CA LYS A 29 0.97 12.46 5.60
C LYS A 29 0.26 12.32 6.94
N GLN A 30 0.13 11.08 7.43
CA GLN A 30 -0.34 10.83 8.79
C GLN A 30 0.74 11.31 9.78
N ILE A 31 0.38 12.24 10.66
CA ILE A 31 1.28 12.79 11.69
C ILE A 31 0.96 12.28 13.09
N GLU A 32 -0.32 11.92 13.35
CA GLU A 32 -0.76 11.33 14.61
C GLU A 32 -1.71 10.17 14.37
N ASN A 33 -1.70 9.17 15.26
CA ASN A 33 -2.60 8.02 15.22
C ASN A 33 -2.78 7.43 16.62
N VAL A 34 -3.88 7.78 17.25
CA VAL A 34 -4.23 7.32 18.61
C VAL A 34 -5.39 6.33 18.52
N LYS A 35 -5.19 5.13 19.05
CA LYS A 35 -6.16 4.03 19.02
C LYS A 35 -6.57 3.65 20.44
N VAL A 36 -7.87 3.55 20.69
CA VAL A 36 -8.46 3.00 21.92
C VAL A 36 -9.31 1.78 21.58
N ALA A 37 -9.03 0.64 22.22
CA ALA A 37 -9.82 -0.59 22.06
C ALA A 37 -11.07 -0.53 22.95
N ALA A 38 -12.05 0.30 22.55
CA ALA A 38 -13.24 0.59 23.35
C ALA A 38 -14.26 -0.57 23.37
N ARG A 39 -14.26 -1.46 22.36
CA ARG A 39 -15.19 -2.60 22.21
C ARG A 39 -16.66 -2.22 22.47
N LEU A 40 -17.12 -1.12 21.89
CA LEU A 40 -18.45 -0.56 22.15
C LEU A 40 -19.58 -1.57 21.88
N ARG A 41 -19.38 -2.51 20.95
CA ARG A 41 -20.33 -3.60 20.68
C ARG A 41 -20.66 -4.44 21.91
N ASN A 42 -19.72 -4.63 22.83
CA ASN A 42 -19.94 -5.40 24.07
C ASN A 42 -20.84 -4.66 25.09
N TYR A 43 -21.09 -3.39 24.87
CA TYR A 43 -21.93 -2.55 25.74
C TYR A 43 -23.34 -2.31 25.17
N LEU A 44 -23.72 -2.94 24.07
CA LEU A 44 -25.10 -2.99 23.63
C LEU A 44 -25.86 -4.02 24.45
N SER A 45 -26.99 -3.63 25.04
CA SER A 45 -27.91 -4.55 25.70
C SER A 45 -28.61 -5.47 24.68
N LYS A 46 -29.39 -6.43 25.16
CA LYS A 46 -30.20 -7.29 24.29
C LYS A 46 -31.27 -6.52 23.51
N GLU A 47 -31.73 -5.42 24.08
CA GLU A 47 -32.70 -4.49 23.49
C GLU A 47 -32.02 -3.47 22.54
N GLY A 48 -30.72 -3.60 22.32
CA GLY A 48 -29.95 -2.72 21.43
C GLY A 48 -29.61 -1.35 22.03
N VAL A 49 -29.75 -1.14 23.34
CA VAL A 49 -29.42 0.13 24.01
C VAL A 49 -27.92 0.16 24.37
N LEU A 50 -27.22 1.23 24.01
CA LEU A 50 -25.85 1.44 24.48
C LEU A 50 -25.89 1.80 25.98
N THR A 51 -25.31 0.94 26.81
CA THR A 51 -25.34 1.07 28.27
C THR A 51 -24.60 2.31 28.77
N ALA A 52 -24.89 2.76 30.00
CA ALA A 52 -24.20 3.86 30.64
C ALA A 52 -22.67 3.69 30.66
N LYS A 53 -22.19 2.46 30.86
CA LYS A 53 -20.75 2.14 30.79
C LYS A 53 -20.17 2.33 29.39
N GLY A 54 -20.91 1.95 28.35
CA GLY A 54 -20.49 2.18 26.96
C GLY A 54 -20.45 3.67 26.62
N ILE A 55 -21.46 4.43 27.05
CA ILE A 55 -21.51 5.89 26.90
C ILE A 55 -20.34 6.56 27.62
N TYR A 56 -20.08 6.17 28.87
CA TYR A 56 -18.92 6.69 29.61
C TYR A 56 -17.60 6.43 28.89
N THR A 57 -17.38 5.19 28.40
CA THR A 57 -16.17 4.82 27.65
C THR A 57 -16.00 5.68 26.38
N LEU A 58 -17.11 5.93 25.66
CA LEU A 58 -17.12 6.80 24.48
C LEU A 58 -16.75 8.23 24.82
N LEU A 59 -17.41 8.83 25.83
CA LEU A 59 -17.18 10.20 26.25
C LEU A 59 -15.74 10.42 26.77
N ASP A 60 -15.24 9.53 27.61
CA ASP A 60 -13.87 9.60 28.16
C ASP A 60 -12.82 9.55 27.05
N THR A 61 -13.02 8.64 26.08
CA THR A 61 -12.15 8.55 24.90
C THR A 61 -12.18 9.84 24.08
N LEU A 62 -13.36 10.37 23.79
CA LEU A 62 -13.50 11.60 23.00
C LEU A 62 -12.98 12.84 23.73
N LYS A 63 -13.16 12.95 25.06
CA LYS A 63 -12.53 14.00 25.87
C LYS A 63 -11.01 13.96 25.76
N THR A 64 -10.41 12.77 25.84
CA THR A 64 -8.96 12.58 25.62
C THR A 64 -8.54 13.03 24.22
N PHE A 65 -9.30 12.67 23.17
CA PHE A 65 -9.03 13.13 21.80
C PHE A 65 -9.18 14.66 21.66
N GLY A 66 -10.12 15.26 22.40
CA GLY A 66 -10.30 16.71 22.46
C GLY A 66 -9.06 17.45 22.95
N VAL A 67 -8.33 16.90 23.92
CA VAL A 67 -7.05 17.47 24.38
C VAL A 67 -6.02 17.46 23.24
N ILE A 68 -5.92 16.36 22.50
CA ILE A 68 -4.95 16.22 21.40
C ILE A 68 -5.30 17.16 20.24
N THR A 69 -6.58 17.22 19.84
CA THR A 69 -7.02 18.07 18.72
C THR A 69 -6.84 19.56 19.01
N LYS A 70 -7.08 19.97 20.25
CA LYS A 70 -6.80 21.35 20.72
C LYS A 70 -5.31 21.68 20.72
N HIS A 71 -4.47 20.76 21.21
CA HIS A 71 -3.01 20.94 21.21
C HIS A 71 -2.46 21.08 19.78
N GLN A 72 -2.97 20.28 18.84
CA GLN A 72 -2.60 20.33 17.43
C GLN A 72 -3.23 21.52 16.67
N GLN A 73 -4.07 22.32 17.32
CA GLN A 73 -4.76 23.50 16.74
C GLN A 73 -5.49 23.14 15.43
N LEU A 74 -6.24 22.03 15.43
CA LEU A 74 -6.92 21.58 14.23
C LEU A 74 -8.09 22.49 13.89
N PRO A 75 -8.16 23.04 12.66
CA PRO A 75 -9.28 23.87 12.22
C PRO A 75 -10.57 23.05 12.04
N HIS A 76 -10.42 21.79 11.65
CA HIS A 76 -11.53 20.88 11.41
C HIS A 76 -11.22 19.47 11.93
N VAL A 77 -12.24 18.83 12.50
CA VAL A 77 -12.20 17.43 12.93
C VAL A 77 -13.49 16.77 12.44
N THR A 78 -13.35 15.87 11.47
CA THR A 78 -14.46 15.00 11.04
C THR A 78 -14.59 13.86 12.03
N CYS A 79 -15.76 13.70 12.62
CA CYS A 79 -16.05 12.63 13.58
C CYS A 79 -17.17 11.75 13.02
N VAL A 80 -16.85 10.48 12.74
CA VAL A 80 -17.80 9.53 12.17
C VAL A 80 -18.02 8.34 13.09
N ALA A 81 -19.22 7.75 13.03
CA ALA A 81 -19.51 6.51 13.73
C ALA A 81 -20.21 5.52 12.79
N THR A 82 -19.95 4.23 13.05
CA THR A 82 -20.39 3.12 12.22
C THR A 82 -21.39 2.21 12.95
N ALA A 83 -21.50 0.95 12.58
CA ALA A 83 -22.54 0.01 12.93
C ALA A 83 -23.00 0.03 14.40
N THR A 84 -22.11 0.06 15.40
CA THR A 84 -22.53 -0.03 16.81
C THR A 84 -23.38 1.18 17.25
N ILE A 85 -22.97 2.40 16.91
CA ILE A 85 -23.72 3.61 17.26
C ILE A 85 -24.96 3.74 16.36
N ARG A 86 -24.83 3.43 15.06
CA ARG A 86 -25.96 3.45 14.10
C ARG A 86 -27.11 2.53 14.53
N GLN A 87 -26.78 1.34 15.06
CA GLN A 87 -27.75 0.33 15.49
C GLN A 87 -28.27 0.54 16.92
N ALA A 88 -27.66 1.47 17.68
CA ALA A 88 -28.10 1.70 19.06
C ALA A 88 -29.50 2.33 19.11
N ALA A 89 -30.42 1.74 19.90
CA ALA A 89 -31.78 2.25 20.07
C ALA A 89 -31.81 3.68 20.65
N ASN A 90 -30.80 4.03 21.45
CA ASN A 90 -30.60 5.35 22.03
C ASN A 90 -29.55 6.20 21.28
N ALA A 91 -29.30 5.93 19.98
CA ALA A 91 -28.29 6.64 19.19
C ALA A 91 -28.45 8.17 19.26
N LYS A 92 -29.66 8.68 19.10
CA LYS A 92 -29.95 10.13 19.13
C LYS A 92 -29.48 10.78 20.42
N GLU A 93 -29.86 10.18 21.56
CA GLU A 93 -29.46 10.66 22.89
C GLU A 93 -27.94 10.64 23.08
N VAL A 94 -27.27 9.57 22.58
CA VAL A 94 -25.81 9.44 22.64
C VAL A 94 -25.14 10.54 21.82
N LEU A 95 -25.61 10.83 20.60
CA LEU A 95 -25.08 11.90 19.75
C LEU A 95 -25.23 13.28 20.37
N GLU A 96 -26.38 13.60 20.94
CA GLU A 96 -26.65 14.86 21.64
C GLU A 96 -25.74 15.01 22.85
N LEU A 97 -25.59 13.95 23.64
CA LEU A 97 -24.71 13.94 24.82
C LEU A 97 -23.24 14.13 24.45
N VAL A 98 -22.76 13.43 23.40
CA VAL A 98 -21.38 13.61 22.91
C VAL A 98 -21.15 15.06 22.48
N LYS A 99 -22.04 15.63 21.70
CA LYS A 99 -21.92 17.03 21.27
C LYS A 99 -21.87 17.99 22.44
N LYS A 100 -22.73 17.80 23.46
CA LYS A 100 -22.78 18.61 24.66
C LYS A 100 -21.50 18.50 25.48
N GLU A 101 -21.01 17.27 25.71
CA GLU A 101 -19.93 16.99 26.67
C GLU A 101 -18.51 17.14 26.06
N THR A 102 -18.37 17.02 24.73
CA THR A 102 -17.06 16.99 24.05
C THR A 102 -16.91 18.04 22.97
N GLY A 103 -18.00 18.61 22.48
CA GLY A 103 -18.03 19.53 21.34
C GLY A 103 -17.95 18.84 19.97
N PHE A 104 -17.69 17.52 19.91
CA PHE A 104 -17.67 16.80 18.64
C PHE A 104 -19.09 16.51 18.15
N SER A 105 -19.34 16.79 16.88
CA SER A 105 -20.56 16.38 16.18
C SER A 105 -20.28 15.09 15.42
N ILE A 106 -20.94 14.00 15.80
CA ILE A 106 -20.74 12.70 15.14
C ILE A 106 -21.69 12.60 13.94
N GLN A 107 -21.12 12.29 12.77
CA GLN A 107 -21.86 11.85 11.60
C GLN A 107 -22.02 10.33 11.64
N LEU A 108 -23.27 9.83 11.60
CA LEU A 108 -23.52 8.40 11.46
C LEU A 108 -23.38 8.02 9.99
N LEU A 109 -22.42 7.16 9.68
CA LEU A 109 -22.27 6.64 8.33
C LEU A 109 -23.34 5.56 8.07
N SER A 110 -23.98 5.63 6.91
CA SER A 110 -24.81 4.56 6.38
C SER A 110 -23.93 3.35 5.98
N GLU A 111 -24.57 2.20 5.78
CA GLU A 111 -23.88 0.99 5.28
C GLU A 111 -23.27 1.23 3.90
N TYR A 112 -23.96 2.01 3.07
CA TYR A 112 -23.44 2.43 1.77
C TYR A 112 -22.17 3.27 1.91
N GLU A 113 -22.17 4.28 2.77
CA GLU A 113 -21.02 5.16 2.98
C GLU A 113 -19.80 4.39 3.52
N GLU A 114 -20.01 3.44 4.45
CA GLU A 114 -18.92 2.57 4.94
C GLU A 114 -18.29 1.77 3.78
N ALA A 115 -19.11 1.12 2.96
CA ALA A 115 -18.68 0.35 1.80
C ALA A 115 -18.01 1.25 0.75
N TYR A 116 -18.62 2.42 0.46
CA TYR A 116 -18.13 3.39 -0.51
C TYR A 116 -16.78 3.97 -0.14
N TYR A 117 -16.56 4.39 1.12
CA TYR A 117 -15.25 4.91 1.54
C TYR A 117 -14.19 3.82 1.57
N GLY A 118 -14.53 2.58 1.88
CA GLY A 118 -13.63 1.44 1.71
C GLY A 118 -13.19 1.28 0.26
N PHE A 119 -14.12 1.33 -0.68
CA PHE A 119 -13.85 1.31 -2.12
C PHE A 119 -12.98 2.50 -2.56
N VAL A 120 -13.32 3.74 -2.16
CA VAL A 120 -12.53 4.95 -2.47
C VAL A 120 -11.09 4.81 -2.01
N ALA A 121 -10.87 4.29 -0.81
CA ALA A 121 -9.51 4.04 -0.29
C ALA A 121 -8.72 3.08 -1.19
N VAL A 122 -9.36 2.05 -1.73
CA VAL A 122 -8.72 1.07 -2.61
C VAL A 122 -8.34 1.71 -3.95
N ILE A 123 -9.25 2.42 -4.62
CA ILE A 123 -8.95 3.04 -5.93
C ILE A 123 -7.94 4.19 -5.83
N HIS A 124 -7.78 4.83 -4.67
CA HIS A 124 -6.77 5.86 -4.43
C HIS A 124 -5.41 5.31 -3.96
N SER A 125 -5.28 4.00 -3.82
CA SER A 125 -4.04 3.40 -3.30
C SER A 125 -3.57 2.17 -4.06
N THR A 126 -4.35 1.70 -5.03
CA THR A 126 -3.99 0.57 -5.89
C THR A 126 -4.24 0.90 -7.35
N SER A 127 -3.57 0.19 -8.25
CA SER A 127 -3.80 0.24 -9.70
C SER A 127 -4.77 -0.84 -10.17
N ILE A 128 -5.49 -1.49 -9.26
CA ILE A 128 -6.42 -2.58 -9.57
C ILE A 128 -7.66 -2.00 -10.25
N GLU A 129 -8.00 -2.53 -11.41
CA GLU A 129 -9.15 -2.04 -12.19
C GLU A 129 -10.45 -2.76 -11.86
N GLU A 130 -10.37 -4.04 -11.45
CA GLU A 130 -11.54 -4.85 -11.13
C GLU A 130 -11.24 -5.74 -9.92
N ALA A 131 -12.08 -5.69 -8.89
CA ALA A 131 -11.99 -6.56 -7.72
C ALA A 131 -13.26 -6.51 -6.87
N ILE A 132 -13.31 -7.39 -5.88
CA ILE A 132 -14.21 -7.29 -4.72
C ILE A 132 -13.41 -6.73 -3.56
N THR A 133 -13.93 -5.69 -2.88
CA THR A 133 -13.38 -5.28 -1.58
C THR A 133 -14.11 -5.97 -0.44
N ILE A 134 -13.43 -6.16 0.69
CA ILE A 134 -14.05 -6.61 1.94
C ILE A 134 -13.45 -5.85 3.13
N ASP A 135 -14.32 -5.27 3.94
CA ASP A 135 -13.96 -4.76 5.28
C ASP A 135 -14.79 -5.51 6.34
N ILE A 136 -14.12 -6.26 7.21
CA ILE A 136 -14.77 -6.96 8.31
C ILE A 136 -14.65 -6.11 9.57
N GLY A 137 -15.73 -5.43 9.91
CA GLY A 137 -15.87 -4.70 11.16
C GLY A 137 -16.09 -5.59 12.37
N GLY A 138 -16.46 -4.99 13.51
CA GLY A 138 -16.86 -5.75 14.69
C GLY A 138 -18.30 -6.26 14.61
N GLY A 139 -19.20 -5.50 13.98
CA GLY A 139 -20.65 -5.77 13.93
C GLY A 139 -21.21 -5.98 12.54
N SER A 140 -20.53 -5.55 11.50
CA SER A 140 -20.93 -5.68 10.10
C SER A 140 -19.76 -6.08 9.22
N THR A 141 -20.03 -6.47 7.98
CA THR A 141 -19.06 -6.79 6.95
C THR A 141 -19.52 -6.16 5.65
N GLU A 142 -18.75 -5.21 5.18
CA GLU A 142 -19.00 -4.49 3.93
C GLU A 142 -18.24 -5.15 2.79
N VAL A 143 -18.94 -5.41 1.68
CA VAL A 143 -18.35 -5.89 0.43
C VAL A 143 -18.78 -4.98 -0.72
N THR A 144 -17.82 -4.70 -1.63
CA THR A 144 -18.12 -3.98 -2.87
C THR A 144 -17.57 -4.74 -4.06
N TYR A 145 -18.20 -4.60 -5.20
CA TYR A 145 -17.65 -4.99 -6.48
C TYR A 145 -17.45 -3.74 -7.32
N PHE A 146 -16.27 -3.55 -7.84
CA PHE A 146 -15.94 -2.48 -8.76
C PHE A 146 -15.30 -3.01 -10.04
N ARG A 147 -15.52 -2.30 -11.14
CA ARG A 147 -14.92 -2.56 -12.46
C ARG A 147 -14.56 -1.23 -13.11
N ASN A 148 -13.44 -1.21 -13.84
CA ASN A 148 -12.87 0.00 -14.42
C ASN A 148 -12.69 1.12 -13.37
N ARG A 149 -12.39 0.73 -12.14
CA ARG A 149 -12.25 1.62 -10.96
C ARG A 149 -13.54 2.36 -10.58
N GLU A 150 -14.70 1.91 -11.04
CA GLU A 150 -16.02 2.44 -10.69
C GLU A 150 -16.80 1.43 -9.85
N LEU A 151 -17.49 1.92 -8.82
CA LEU A 151 -18.31 1.08 -7.96
C LEU A 151 -19.53 0.57 -8.73
N VAL A 152 -19.68 -0.75 -8.83
CA VAL A 152 -20.78 -1.41 -9.54
C VAL A 152 -21.84 -1.91 -8.57
N GLN A 153 -21.43 -2.58 -7.48
CA GLN A 153 -22.30 -3.19 -6.49
C GLN A 153 -21.73 -3.02 -5.07
N TYR A 154 -22.59 -3.00 -4.08
CA TYR A 154 -22.22 -3.10 -2.68
C TYR A 154 -23.23 -3.92 -1.89
N HIS A 155 -22.80 -4.46 -0.76
CA HIS A 155 -23.65 -5.12 0.22
C HIS A 155 -23.03 -5.02 1.61
N SER A 156 -23.86 -4.85 2.64
CA SER A 156 -23.44 -4.94 4.04
C SER A 156 -24.13 -6.12 4.70
N PHE A 157 -23.33 -7.02 5.24
CA PHE A 157 -23.81 -8.18 5.99
C PHE A 157 -23.93 -7.84 7.48
N PRO A 158 -25.00 -8.29 8.18
CA PRO A 158 -25.24 -7.99 9.59
C PRO A 158 -24.38 -8.84 10.55
N PHE A 159 -23.16 -9.16 10.16
CA PHE A 159 -22.19 -9.86 10.97
C PHE A 159 -20.80 -9.28 10.81
N GLY A 160 -20.04 -9.29 11.89
CA GLY A 160 -18.62 -8.93 11.92
C GLY A 160 -17.88 -9.83 12.92
N THR A 161 -16.61 -9.55 13.16
CA THR A 161 -15.78 -10.44 13.97
C THR A 161 -16.24 -10.59 15.42
N LEU A 162 -16.73 -9.49 16.05
CA LEU A 162 -17.24 -9.55 17.42
C LEU A 162 -18.62 -10.20 17.49
N SER A 163 -19.53 -9.91 16.56
CA SER A 163 -20.84 -10.55 16.55
C SER A 163 -20.76 -12.05 16.28
N LEU A 164 -19.92 -12.50 15.35
CA LEU A 164 -19.65 -13.93 15.12
C LEU A 164 -19.08 -14.61 16.36
N ARG A 165 -18.11 -13.95 17.02
CA ARG A 165 -17.57 -14.48 18.28
C ARG A 165 -18.66 -14.62 19.35
N LEU A 166 -19.45 -13.58 19.56
CA LEU A 166 -20.53 -13.58 20.59
C LEU A 166 -21.61 -14.62 20.30
N GLN A 167 -21.91 -14.84 19.02
CA GLN A 167 -23.00 -15.76 18.62
C GLN A 167 -22.57 -17.23 18.63
N PHE A 168 -21.33 -17.56 18.23
CA PHE A 168 -20.90 -18.92 17.95
C PHE A 168 -19.85 -19.46 18.91
N VAL A 169 -19.08 -18.62 19.60
CA VAL A 169 -17.92 -19.04 20.39
C VAL A 169 -18.24 -18.96 21.87
N LYS A 170 -18.32 -20.11 22.54
CA LYS A 170 -18.57 -20.18 23.98
C LYS A 170 -17.35 -19.80 24.83
N GLY A 171 -16.16 -20.16 24.36
CA GLY A 171 -14.89 -19.87 25.02
C GLY A 171 -14.25 -18.56 24.54
N ASN A 172 -12.92 -18.50 24.63
CA ASN A 172 -12.14 -17.39 24.12
C ASN A 172 -11.77 -17.56 22.64
N ILE A 173 -11.70 -18.80 22.16
CA ILE A 173 -11.40 -19.16 20.77
C ILE A 173 -12.40 -20.25 20.32
N PRO A 174 -12.75 -20.29 19.02
CA PRO A 174 -13.71 -21.26 18.51
C PRO A 174 -13.13 -22.67 18.48
N THR A 175 -13.93 -23.64 18.88
CA THR A 175 -13.69 -25.09 18.67
C THR A 175 -13.78 -25.44 17.17
N ALA A 176 -13.42 -26.67 16.81
CA ALA A 176 -13.57 -27.16 15.43
C ALA A 176 -15.04 -27.09 14.96
N GLU A 177 -15.98 -27.52 15.80
CA GLU A 177 -17.42 -27.47 15.50
C GLU A 177 -17.93 -26.02 15.37
N GLU A 178 -17.47 -25.11 16.24
CA GLU A 178 -17.86 -23.71 16.20
C GLU A 178 -17.32 -23.02 14.93
N LYS A 179 -16.09 -23.37 14.47
CA LYS A 179 -15.55 -22.89 13.17
C LYS A 179 -16.43 -23.34 12.00
N VAL A 180 -16.89 -24.58 11.98
CA VAL A 180 -17.81 -25.09 10.95
C VAL A 180 -19.12 -24.30 10.97
N LYS A 181 -19.73 -24.07 12.16
CA LYS A 181 -20.95 -23.28 12.28
C LYS A 181 -20.80 -21.85 11.79
N ILE A 182 -19.66 -21.21 12.11
CA ILE A 182 -19.34 -19.85 11.60
C ILE A 182 -19.29 -19.90 10.08
N ARG A 183 -18.53 -20.85 9.51
CA ARG A 183 -18.37 -20.98 8.06
C ARG A 183 -19.68 -21.19 7.34
N ASP A 184 -20.52 -22.13 7.81
CA ASP A 184 -21.83 -22.42 7.22
C ASP A 184 -22.78 -21.22 7.29
N PHE A 185 -22.73 -20.47 8.39
CA PHE A 185 -23.49 -19.24 8.56
C PHE A 185 -23.05 -18.19 7.53
N VAL A 186 -21.75 -17.93 7.42
CA VAL A 186 -21.18 -16.93 6.50
C VAL A 186 -21.43 -17.29 5.04
N ILE A 187 -21.25 -18.57 4.66
CA ILE A 187 -21.52 -19.04 3.29
C ILE A 187 -22.98 -18.85 2.92
N ARG A 188 -23.91 -19.15 3.81
CA ARG A 188 -25.35 -18.91 3.57
C ARG A 188 -25.62 -17.43 3.27
N TYR A 189 -25.01 -16.52 4.03
CA TYR A 189 -25.15 -15.09 3.76
C TYR A 189 -24.53 -14.68 2.42
N PHE A 190 -23.33 -15.15 2.09
CA PHE A 190 -22.70 -14.84 0.80
C PHE A 190 -23.52 -15.34 -0.39
N HIS A 191 -24.19 -16.48 -0.25
CA HIS A 191 -25.06 -17.03 -1.29
C HIS A 191 -26.35 -16.23 -1.49
N THR A 192 -26.73 -15.36 -0.57
CA THR A 192 -27.86 -14.42 -0.79
C THR A 192 -27.50 -13.28 -1.73
N VAL A 193 -26.23 -13.15 -2.12
CA VAL A 193 -25.71 -12.07 -2.97
C VAL A 193 -25.15 -12.66 -4.27
N PRO A 194 -26.00 -12.79 -5.33
CA PRO A 194 -25.63 -13.54 -6.55
C PRO A 194 -24.39 -13.03 -7.28
N TRP A 195 -24.12 -11.71 -7.22
CA TRP A 195 -22.96 -11.13 -7.89
C TRP A 195 -21.61 -11.48 -7.25
N LEU A 196 -21.59 -12.09 -6.05
CA LEU A 196 -20.38 -12.62 -5.44
C LEU A 196 -19.97 -14.00 -6.01
N LEU A 197 -20.93 -14.77 -6.50
CA LEU A 197 -20.72 -16.16 -6.83
C LEU A 197 -19.82 -16.34 -8.06
N ASN A 198 -18.74 -17.09 -7.89
CA ASN A 198 -17.81 -17.47 -8.97
C ASN A 198 -17.33 -16.30 -9.86
N ARG A 199 -17.07 -15.14 -9.26
CA ARG A 199 -16.70 -13.91 -9.98
C ARG A 199 -15.32 -13.95 -10.61
N GLN A 200 -14.42 -14.76 -10.07
CA GLN A 200 -13.04 -14.97 -10.54
C GLN A 200 -12.20 -13.69 -10.62
N VAL A 201 -12.36 -12.80 -9.68
CA VAL A 201 -11.62 -11.54 -9.55
C VAL A 201 -10.78 -11.53 -8.27
N PRO A 202 -9.79 -10.63 -8.12
CA PRO A 202 -9.09 -10.43 -6.85
C PRO A 202 -10.05 -9.99 -5.74
N ILE A 203 -9.70 -10.35 -4.49
CA ILE A 203 -10.28 -9.74 -3.28
C ILE A 203 -9.27 -8.74 -2.73
N VAL A 204 -9.72 -7.50 -2.48
CA VAL A 204 -8.93 -6.49 -1.76
C VAL A 204 -9.50 -6.34 -0.36
N ALA A 205 -8.79 -6.87 0.62
CA ALA A 205 -9.21 -6.83 2.00
C ALA A 205 -8.70 -5.59 2.73
N ILE A 206 -9.59 -5.01 3.52
CA ILE A 206 -9.40 -3.79 4.27
C ILE A 206 -9.49 -4.10 5.76
N GLY A 207 -9.03 -3.18 6.57
CA GLY A 207 -9.26 -3.19 8.00
C GLY A 207 -8.27 -4.01 8.82
N GLY A 208 -8.58 -4.09 10.11
CA GLY A 208 -7.60 -4.61 11.06
C GLY A 208 -7.52 -6.12 11.12
N SER A 209 -8.58 -6.84 10.77
CA SER A 209 -8.60 -8.31 10.76
C SER A 209 -7.74 -8.85 9.62
N ALA A 210 -7.90 -8.30 8.41
CA ALA A 210 -7.08 -8.63 7.25
C ALA A 210 -5.59 -8.31 7.51
N ARG A 211 -5.32 -7.15 8.12
CA ARG A 211 -3.96 -6.76 8.50
C ARG A 211 -3.32 -7.77 9.45
N SER A 212 -4.04 -8.20 10.48
CA SER A 212 -3.53 -9.19 11.44
C SER A 212 -3.23 -10.53 10.79
N MET A 213 -4.11 -11.03 9.91
CA MET A 213 -3.88 -12.26 9.17
C MET A 213 -2.62 -12.18 8.31
N VAL A 214 -2.45 -11.10 7.56
CA VAL A 214 -1.27 -10.87 6.71
C VAL A 214 0.01 -10.74 7.55
N GLN A 215 -0.03 -10.01 8.67
CA GLN A 215 1.14 -9.86 9.55
C GLN A 215 1.60 -11.20 10.12
N VAL A 216 0.66 -12.04 10.55
CA VAL A 216 0.95 -13.39 11.04
C VAL A 216 1.56 -14.24 9.93
N HIS A 217 0.98 -14.20 8.71
CA HIS A 217 1.54 -14.93 7.56
C HIS A 217 2.98 -14.48 7.25
N GLN A 218 3.23 -13.17 7.17
CA GLN A 218 4.57 -12.63 6.95
C GLN A 218 5.57 -13.11 8.03
N GLY A 219 5.11 -13.23 9.29
CA GLY A 219 5.92 -13.77 10.38
C GLY A 219 6.32 -15.22 10.14
N PHE A 220 5.36 -16.08 9.79
CA PHE A 220 5.61 -17.51 9.58
C PHE A 220 6.57 -17.78 8.41
N ILE A 221 6.49 -17.00 7.34
CA ILE A 221 7.36 -17.20 6.17
C ILE A 221 8.64 -16.35 6.22
N HIS A 222 8.93 -15.67 7.33
CA HIS A 222 10.07 -14.75 7.46
C HIS A 222 10.17 -13.77 6.28
N TYR A 223 9.02 -13.11 5.99
CA TYR A 223 8.91 -12.23 4.82
C TYR A 223 9.95 -11.11 4.85
N PRO A 224 10.75 -10.94 3.79
CA PRO A 224 11.96 -10.11 3.84
C PRO A 224 11.72 -8.60 3.67
N LEU A 225 10.50 -8.17 3.27
CA LEU A 225 10.17 -6.76 3.13
C LEU A 225 9.32 -6.26 4.30
N ALA A 226 9.52 -5.01 4.68
CA ALA A 226 8.58 -4.30 5.51
C ALA A 226 7.36 -3.85 4.69
N GLY A 227 6.28 -3.54 5.41
CA GLY A 227 5.05 -3.07 4.79
C GLY A 227 4.06 -4.18 4.49
N LEU A 228 2.80 -3.77 4.43
CA LEU A 228 1.66 -4.68 4.31
C LEU A 228 0.78 -4.33 3.11
N HIS A 229 0.84 -3.06 2.67
CA HIS A 229 -0.01 -2.57 1.58
C HIS A 229 0.34 -3.29 0.28
N GLN A 230 -0.67 -3.81 -0.40
CA GLN A 230 -0.54 -4.65 -1.59
C GLN A 230 0.25 -5.97 -1.37
N TYR A 231 0.24 -6.48 -0.13
CA TYR A 231 0.67 -7.85 0.13
C TYR A 231 -0.35 -8.83 -0.44
N GLU A 232 0.11 -9.82 -1.17
CA GLU A 232 -0.72 -10.81 -1.83
C GLU A 232 -0.65 -12.17 -1.12
N MET A 233 -1.80 -12.85 -1.03
CA MET A 233 -1.97 -14.21 -0.54
C MET A 233 -2.86 -14.99 -1.51
N ASN A 234 -2.63 -16.29 -1.61
CA ASN A 234 -3.55 -17.23 -2.25
C ASN A 234 -4.34 -18.02 -1.18
N LEU A 235 -5.22 -18.91 -1.61
CA LEU A 235 -6.01 -19.74 -0.68
C LEU A 235 -5.14 -20.61 0.23
N ALA A 236 -4.04 -21.18 -0.30
CA ALA A 236 -3.14 -22.02 0.49
C ALA A 236 -2.46 -21.22 1.61
N ASP A 237 -2.11 -19.95 1.36
CA ASP A 237 -1.55 -19.05 2.38
C ASP A 237 -2.57 -18.76 3.49
N ILE A 238 -3.84 -18.51 3.14
CA ILE A 238 -4.93 -18.29 4.11
C ILE A 238 -5.13 -19.56 4.97
N LEU A 239 -5.16 -20.74 4.34
CA LEU A 239 -5.29 -22.03 5.03
C LEU A 239 -4.08 -22.34 5.92
N HIS A 240 -2.87 -21.98 5.48
CA HIS A 240 -1.66 -22.10 6.28
C HIS A 240 -1.76 -21.28 7.57
N VAL A 241 -2.13 -20.01 7.49
CA VAL A 241 -2.35 -19.17 8.68
C VAL A 241 -3.43 -19.79 9.58
N LYS A 242 -4.58 -20.18 9.01
CA LYS A 242 -5.69 -20.79 9.74
C LYS A 242 -5.26 -22.02 10.52
N SER A 243 -4.51 -22.91 9.88
CA SER A 243 -4.00 -24.14 10.50
C SER A 243 -2.99 -23.83 11.60
N ALA A 244 -2.01 -22.96 11.32
CA ALA A 244 -0.94 -22.65 12.26
C ALA A 244 -1.45 -22.00 13.55
N ILE A 245 -2.40 -21.06 13.46
CA ILE A 245 -2.95 -20.41 14.67
C ILE A 245 -4.13 -21.17 15.28
N GLY A 246 -4.79 -22.02 14.49
CA GLY A 246 -5.98 -22.77 14.92
C GLY A 246 -5.71 -23.86 15.97
N SER A 247 -4.46 -24.26 16.14
CA SER A 247 -3.97 -25.19 17.16
C SER A 247 -3.49 -24.50 18.45
N LEU A 248 -3.38 -23.16 18.45
CA LEU A 248 -2.84 -22.40 19.58
C LEU A 248 -3.91 -22.18 20.66
N SER A 249 -3.49 -22.19 21.94
CA SER A 249 -4.33 -21.72 23.04
C SER A 249 -4.54 -20.20 22.95
N TYR A 250 -5.59 -19.70 23.60
CA TYR A 250 -5.84 -18.26 23.66
C TYR A 250 -4.65 -17.47 24.21
N HIS A 251 -4.01 -18.00 25.26
CA HIS A 251 -2.80 -17.40 25.85
C HIS A 251 -1.65 -17.31 24.83
N ASN A 252 -1.45 -18.35 24.04
CA ASN A 252 -0.40 -18.36 23.00
C ASN A 252 -0.75 -17.42 21.84
N LEU A 253 -2.04 -17.30 21.47
CA LEU A 253 -2.48 -16.30 20.49
C LEU A 253 -2.22 -14.87 20.96
N GLN A 254 -2.43 -14.57 22.26
CA GLN A 254 -2.12 -13.25 22.82
C GLN A 254 -0.61 -12.91 22.84
N LYS A 255 0.24 -13.92 22.80
CA LYS A 255 1.70 -13.79 22.77
C LYS A 255 2.29 -13.92 21.37
N LEU A 256 1.45 -14.30 20.39
CA LEU A 256 1.92 -14.50 19.03
C LEU A 256 2.47 -13.20 18.47
N ASP A 257 3.71 -13.25 18.02
CA ASP A 257 4.33 -12.10 17.35
C ASP A 257 3.48 -11.65 16.15
N ARG A 258 3.39 -10.34 15.96
CA ARG A 258 2.62 -9.71 14.88
C ARG A 258 1.09 -9.87 14.98
N LEU A 259 0.54 -10.55 15.97
CA LEU A 259 -0.88 -10.52 16.28
C LEU A 259 -1.17 -9.55 17.41
N SER A 260 -2.05 -8.57 17.16
CA SER A 260 -2.49 -7.61 18.19
C SER A 260 -3.32 -8.35 19.26
N LYS A 261 -2.98 -8.16 20.54
CA LYS A 261 -3.64 -8.86 21.68
C LYS A 261 -5.16 -8.69 21.69
N ASP A 262 -5.64 -7.49 21.27
CA ASP A 262 -7.06 -7.16 21.19
C ASP A 262 -7.81 -7.90 20.06
N ARG A 263 -7.11 -8.73 19.27
CA ARG A 263 -7.67 -9.54 18.19
C ARG A 263 -7.51 -11.05 18.39
N ALA A 264 -6.88 -11.48 19.45
CA ALA A 264 -6.62 -12.90 19.71
C ALA A 264 -7.92 -13.74 19.75
N ASP A 265 -9.04 -13.16 20.20
CA ASP A 265 -10.35 -13.79 20.29
C ASP A 265 -11.20 -13.69 19.00
N THR A 266 -10.79 -12.85 18.04
CA THR A 266 -11.58 -12.55 16.83
C THR A 266 -10.90 -12.93 15.53
N ILE A 267 -9.61 -13.27 15.57
CA ILE A 267 -8.83 -13.57 14.36
C ILE A 267 -9.31 -14.83 13.63
N LEU A 268 -9.64 -15.90 14.36
CA LEU A 268 -10.12 -17.14 13.75
C LEU A 268 -11.50 -16.96 13.10
N PRO A 269 -12.53 -16.34 13.74
CA PRO A 269 -13.74 -15.94 13.05
C PRO A 269 -13.51 -15.10 11.78
N ALA A 270 -12.57 -14.16 11.82
CA ALA A 270 -12.26 -13.34 10.64
C ALA A 270 -11.68 -14.18 9.49
N ILE A 271 -10.78 -15.12 9.79
CA ILE A 271 -10.18 -16.00 8.76
C ILE A 271 -11.24 -16.92 8.14
N GLU A 272 -12.22 -17.41 8.93
CA GLU A 272 -13.36 -18.16 8.36
C GLU A 272 -14.13 -17.32 7.33
N VAL A 273 -14.36 -16.03 7.61
CA VAL A 273 -15.02 -15.11 6.65
C VAL A 273 -14.16 -14.91 5.40
N PHE A 274 -12.85 -14.64 5.54
CA PHE A 274 -11.96 -14.43 4.39
C PHE A 274 -11.85 -15.67 3.51
N GLN A 275 -11.71 -16.86 4.11
CA GLN A 275 -11.70 -18.12 3.38
C GLN A 275 -13.01 -18.35 2.64
N SER A 276 -14.15 -18.18 3.34
CA SER A 276 -15.47 -18.38 2.74
C SER A 276 -15.72 -17.45 1.56
N LEU A 277 -15.32 -16.17 1.68
CA LEU A 277 -15.45 -15.23 0.57
C LEU A 277 -14.52 -15.61 -0.59
N TYR A 278 -13.25 -16.00 -0.30
CA TYR A 278 -12.30 -16.42 -1.32
C TYR A 278 -12.84 -17.57 -2.16
N GLU A 279 -13.41 -18.58 -1.49
CA GLU A 279 -14.00 -19.75 -2.13
C GLU A 279 -15.29 -19.39 -2.89
N THR A 280 -16.19 -18.59 -2.29
CA THR A 280 -17.45 -18.14 -2.92
C THR A 280 -17.21 -17.34 -4.21
N VAL A 281 -16.25 -16.44 -4.18
CA VAL A 281 -15.84 -15.61 -5.35
C VAL A 281 -15.05 -16.44 -6.36
N ASN A 282 -14.48 -17.58 -5.96
CA ASN A 282 -13.42 -18.28 -6.70
C ASN A 282 -12.29 -17.31 -7.04
N ALA A 283 -11.80 -16.61 -6.00
CA ALA A 283 -10.92 -15.48 -6.15
C ALA A 283 -9.57 -15.85 -6.73
N THR A 284 -9.00 -14.99 -7.55
CA THR A 284 -7.68 -15.20 -8.15
C THR A 284 -6.54 -14.95 -7.16
N ARG A 285 -6.72 -14.00 -6.23
CA ARG A 285 -5.79 -13.65 -5.17
C ARG A 285 -6.48 -12.82 -4.09
N PHE A 286 -5.86 -12.78 -2.92
CA PHE A 286 -6.25 -11.95 -1.79
C PHE A 286 -5.17 -10.89 -1.57
N ILE A 287 -5.55 -9.61 -1.56
CA ILE A 287 -4.64 -8.47 -1.50
C ILE A 287 -5.00 -7.62 -0.29
N LEU A 288 -4.01 -7.21 0.51
CA LEU A 288 -4.27 -6.31 1.63
C LEU A 288 -4.14 -4.84 1.22
N SER A 289 -5.19 -4.05 1.44
CA SER A 289 -5.07 -2.60 1.50
C SER A 289 -4.85 -2.11 2.94
N ARG A 290 -3.81 -1.30 3.15
CA ARG A 290 -3.62 -0.59 4.43
C ARG A 290 -4.56 0.59 4.59
N LYS A 291 -5.04 1.14 3.47
CA LYS A 291 -6.00 2.23 3.43
C LYS A 291 -7.42 1.65 3.47
N GLY A 292 -8.29 2.31 4.19
CA GLY A 292 -9.67 1.89 4.40
C GLY A 292 -10.58 3.08 4.62
N LEU A 293 -11.68 2.89 5.36
CA LEU A 293 -12.74 3.89 5.57
C LEU A 293 -12.22 5.31 5.84
N ARG A 294 -11.23 5.47 6.70
CA ARG A 294 -10.70 6.80 7.07
C ARG A 294 -9.99 7.48 5.91
N GLU A 295 -9.12 6.75 5.23
CA GLU A 295 -8.41 7.27 4.07
C GLU A 295 -9.39 7.54 2.91
N GLY A 296 -10.41 6.69 2.73
CA GLY A 296 -11.45 6.89 1.73
C GLY A 296 -12.28 8.14 2.00
N LEU A 297 -12.67 8.37 3.26
CA LEU A 297 -13.36 9.60 3.66
C LEU A 297 -12.48 10.83 3.42
N LEU A 298 -11.20 10.78 3.84
CA LEU A 298 -10.23 11.86 3.60
C LEU A 298 -10.07 12.17 2.10
N PHE A 299 -9.97 11.16 1.25
CA PHE A 299 -9.83 11.33 -0.19
C PHE A 299 -11.10 11.90 -0.82
N LYS A 300 -12.28 11.49 -0.36
CA LYS A 300 -13.56 12.04 -0.82
C LYS A 300 -13.68 13.52 -0.45
N GLU A 301 -13.40 13.88 0.79
CA GLU A 301 -13.40 15.27 1.25
C GLU A 301 -12.38 16.13 0.48
N ALA A 302 -11.18 15.59 0.23
CA ALA A 302 -10.16 16.28 -0.56
C ALA A 302 -10.58 16.45 -2.03
N SER A 303 -11.30 15.50 -2.60
CA SER A 303 -11.86 15.60 -3.94
C SER A 303 -12.96 16.64 -4.01
N ASP A 304 -13.89 16.66 -3.06
CA ASP A 304 -14.98 17.63 -2.96
C ASP A 304 -14.44 19.07 -2.79
N ALA A 305 -13.32 19.21 -2.10
CA ALA A 305 -12.59 20.49 -1.95
C ALA A 305 -11.69 20.84 -3.15
N ASN A 306 -11.70 20.05 -4.23
CA ASN A 306 -10.83 20.21 -5.42
C ASN A 306 -9.32 20.22 -5.10
N ILE A 307 -8.91 19.50 -4.06
CA ILE A 307 -7.51 19.35 -3.66
C ILE A 307 -6.82 18.26 -4.48
N GLN A 308 -7.55 17.19 -4.80
CA GLN A 308 -7.09 16.08 -5.65
C GLN A 308 -8.25 15.51 -6.49
N PRO A 309 -7.99 14.86 -7.64
CA PRO A 309 -9.04 14.22 -8.44
C PRO A 309 -9.62 13.00 -7.73
N MET A 310 -10.89 12.70 -8.00
CA MET A 310 -11.55 11.51 -7.47
C MET A 310 -10.95 10.20 -8.00
N TYR A 311 -10.44 10.21 -9.21
CA TYR A 311 -9.79 9.06 -9.86
C TYR A 311 -8.36 9.42 -10.27
N PRO A 312 -7.40 9.42 -9.33
CA PRO A 312 -6.02 9.78 -9.64
C PRO A 312 -5.30 8.68 -10.44
N ASP A 313 -4.27 9.06 -11.19
CA ASP A 313 -3.20 8.14 -11.54
C ASP A 313 -2.35 7.88 -10.28
N VAL A 314 -2.67 6.77 -9.61
CA VAL A 314 -2.09 6.43 -8.29
C VAL A 314 -0.58 6.28 -8.35
N ILE A 315 -0.08 5.68 -9.44
CA ILE A 315 1.37 5.45 -9.60
C ILE A 315 2.07 6.78 -9.80
N GLN A 316 1.60 7.61 -10.73
CA GLN A 316 2.19 8.91 -11.01
C GLN A 316 2.17 9.81 -9.78
N GLN A 317 1.04 9.84 -9.06
CA GLN A 317 0.92 10.61 -7.82
C GLN A 317 1.93 10.13 -6.76
N SER A 318 2.07 8.83 -6.54
CA SER A 318 3.02 8.28 -5.57
C SER A 318 4.47 8.64 -5.90
N PHE A 319 4.86 8.59 -7.18
CA PHE A 319 6.20 8.97 -7.59
C PHE A 319 6.43 10.48 -7.45
N GLN A 320 5.43 11.31 -7.75
CA GLN A 320 5.50 12.75 -7.52
C GLN A 320 5.70 13.07 -6.04
N GLU A 321 4.94 12.42 -5.15
CA GLU A 321 5.08 12.58 -3.70
C GLU A 321 6.49 12.18 -3.22
N ILE A 322 7.04 11.07 -3.72
CA ILE A 322 8.40 10.64 -3.40
C ILE A 322 9.42 11.68 -3.88
N MET A 323 9.32 12.14 -5.12
CA MET A 323 10.24 13.13 -5.66
C MET A 323 10.22 14.44 -4.85
N GLU A 324 9.05 14.91 -4.42
CA GLU A 324 8.92 16.10 -3.58
C GLU A 324 9.44 15.88 -2.15
N GLU A 325 9.24 14.69 -1.58
CA GLU A 325 9.72 14.39 -0.23
C GLU A 325 11.25 14.30 -0.15
N PHE A 326 11.87 13.71 -1.17
CA PHE A 326 13.33 13.56 -1.26
C PHE A 326 14.01 14.69 -2.04
N GLU A 327 13.28 15.78 -2.35
CA GLU A 327 13.80 16.99 -2.99
C GLU A 327 14.53 16.70 -4.32
N VAL A 328 13.98 15.75 -5.09
CA VAL A 328 14.59 15.29 -6.35
C VAL A 328 14.61 16.40 -7.39
N ASN A 329 15.75 16.61 -8.04
CA ASN A 329 15.90 17.58 -9.12
C ASN A 329 15.15 17.12 -10.39
N LYS A 330 13.99 17.74 -10.67
CA LYS A 330 13.11 17.37 -11.79
C LYS A 330 13.75 17.57 -13.17
N ASP A 331 14.61 18.56 -13.34
CA ASP A 331 15.28 18.80 -14.62
C ASP A 331 16.36 17.76 -14.88
N TYR A 332 17.08 17.35 -13.84
CA TYR A 332 18.00 16.23 -13.94
C TYR A 332 17.26 14.93 -14.28
N VAL A 333 16.12 14.62 -13.61
CA VAL A 333 15.32 13.44 -13.91
C VAL A 333 14.86 13.41 -15.38
N LYS A 334 14.42 14.56 -15.95
CA LYS A 334 14.04 14.62 -17.36
C LYS A 334 15.21 14.22 -18.29
N GLN A 335 16.42 14.71 -18.00
CA GLN A 335 17.62 14.42 -18.78
C GLN A 335 18.01 12.95 -18.67
N LEU A 336 18.05 12.44 -17.43
CA LEU A 336 18.36 11.03 -17.12
C LEU A 336 17.36 10.11 -17.85
N THR A 337 16.07 10.37 -17.70
CA THR A 337 15.01 9.57 -18.32
C THR A 337 15.10 9.58 -19.84
N ARG A 338 15.29 10.75 -20.46
CA ARG A 338 15.45 10.87 -21.93
C ARG A 338 16.60 10.00 -22.42
N THR A 339 17.77 10.13 -21.81
CA THR A 339 18.95 9.36 -22.16
C THR A 339 18.73 7.86 -21.96
N ALA A 340 18.14 7.47 -20.84
CA ALA A 340 17.85 6.07 -20.55
C ALA A 340 16.87 5.45 -21.56
N ILE A 341 15.83 6.17 -21.98
CA ILE A 341 14.86 5.74 -23.03
C ILE A 341 15.58 5.50 -24.36
N MET A 342 16.42 6.43 -24.80
CA MET A 342 17.17 6.29 -26.07
C MET A 342 18.07 5.07 -26.05
N MET A 343 18.78 4.84 -24.96
CA MET A 343 19.64 3.66 -24.78
C MET A 343 18.81 2.36 -24.73
N PHE A 344 17.67 2.38 -24.04
CA PHE A 344 16.76 1.24 -23.96
C PHE A 344 16.23 0.83 -25.33
N GLN A 345 15.78 1.78 -26.14
CA GLN A 345 15.24 1.54 -27.48
C GLN A 345 16.31 0.89 -28.39
N HIS A 346 17.53 1.43 -28.37
CA HIS A 346 18.63 0.85 -29.14
C HIS A 346 18.94 -0.59 -28.67
N LEU A 347 19.02 -0.83 -27.37
CA LEU A 347 19.29 -2.17 -26.83
C LEU A 347 18.16 -3.15 -27.14
N LYS A 348 16.90 -2.71 -27.16
CA LYS A 348 15.74 -3.54 -27.54
C LYS A 348 15.81 -3.98 -28.99
N GLU A 349 16.30 -3.11 -29.89
CA GLU A 349 16.35 -3.37 -31.33
C GLU A 349 17.61 -4.17 -31.76
N GLN A 350 18.75 -3.93 -31.10
CA GLN A 350 20.05 -4.39 -31.57
C GLN A 350 20.69 -5.49 -30.73
N GLU A 351 20.16 -5.77 -29.55
CA GLU A 351 20.76 -6.75 -28.65
C GLU A 351 19.81 -7.95 -28.42
N PRO A 352 20.35 -9.17 -28.21
CA PRO A 352 19.54 -10.37 -28.01
C PRO A 352 18.96 -10.45 -26.58
N VAL A 353 18.31 -9.37 -26.15
CA VAL A 353 17.63 -9.28 -24.85
C VAL A 353 16.16 -8.98 -25.11
N ASP A 354 15.27 -9.89 -24.66
CA ASP A 354 13.81 -9.71 -24.78
C ASP A 354 13.31 -8.61 -23.85
N LEU A 355 13.50 -7.34 -24.24
CA LEU A 355 13.01 -6.16 -23.54
C LEU A 355 11.59 -5.82 -23.98
N LYS A 356 10.70 -5.59 -23.00
CA LYS A 356 9.27 -5.32 -23.19
C LYS A 356 8.90 -3.91 -22.72
N GLU A 357 7.69 -3.48 -23.02
CA GLU A 357 7.16 -2.17 -22.57
C GLU A 357 7.12 -2.05 -21.05
N ASP A 358 6.87 -3.14 -20.34
CA ASP A 358 6.93 -3.16 -18.86
C ASP A 358 8.36 -2.87 -18.34
N ASP A 359 9.40 -3.33 -19.06
CA ASP A 359 10.79 -3.05 -18.72
C ASP A 359 11.12 -1.56 -18.96
N LEU A 360 10.56 -0.95 -20.00
CA LEU A 360 10.67 0.50 -20.24
C LEU A 360 9.94 1.29 -19.16
N ALA A 361 8.72 0.89 -18.80
CA ALA A 361 7.97 1.53 -17.73
C ALA A 361 8.71 1.46 -16.38
N LEU A 362 9.34 0.32 -16.09
CA LEU A 362 10.19 0.16 -14.92
C LEU A 362 11.41 1.08 -14.95
N LEU A 363 12.09 1.21 -16.11
CA LEU A 363 13.24 2.07 -16.30
C LEU A 363 12.89 3.55 -16.06
N ILE A 364 11.75 4.02 -16.61
CA ILE A 364 11.27 5.39 -16.43
C ILE A 364 10.96 5.67 -14.95
N LYS A 365 10.25 4.76 -14.28
CA LYS A 365 9.97 4.87 -12.84
C LYS A 365 11.27 4.88 -12.03
N ALA A 366 12.23 4.04 -12.38
CA ALA A 366 13.50 3.96 -11.68
C ALA A 366 14.36 5.23 -11.86
N ALA A 367 14.30 5.87 -13.02
CA ALA A 367 14.97 7.14 -13.26
C ALA A 367 14.43 8.28 -12.38
N GLN A 368 13.11 8.28 -12.09
CA GLN A 368 12.47 9.29 -11.22
C GLN A 368 12.96 9.24 -9.77
N VAL A 369 13.35 8.06 -9.31
CA VAL A 369 13.79 7.80 -7.92
C VAL A 369 15.22 7.28 -7.86
N TYR A 370 16.00 7.53 -8.93
CA TYR A 370 17.39 7.13 -9.00
C TYR A 370 18.18 7.87 -7.92
N ASP A 371 18.93 7.09 -7.17
CA ASP A 371 19.86 7.55 -6.13
C ASP A 371 19.26 8.45 -5.03
N ILE A 372 17.95 8.33 -4.75
CA ILE A 372 17.27 9.12 -3.70
C ILE A 372 17.90 8.94 -2.30
N GLY A 373 18.72 7.92 -2.11
CA GLY A 373 19.47 7.70 -0.89
C GLY A 373 20.53 8.77 -0.62
N GLU A 374 20.94 9.58 -1.62
CA GLU A 374 21.80 10.75 -1.41
C GLU A 374 21.22 11.74 -0.40
N TYR A 375 19.89 11.81 -0.29
CA TYR A 375 19.19 12.62 0.70
C TYR A 375 19.55 12.24 2.14
N ILE A 376 19.93 10.97 2.37
CA ILE A 376 20.32 10.47 3.70
C ILE A 376 21.84 10.58 3.86
N ASP A 377 22.60 10.01 2.91
CA ASP A 377 24.05 10.02 2.91
C ASP A 377 24.60 9.66 1.52
N ALA A 378 25.54 10.48 1.00
CA ALA A 378 26.07 10.34 -0.35
C ALA A 378 26.95 9.09 -0.52
N GLU A 379 27.74 8.70 0.50
CA GLU A 379 28.67 7.56 0.39
C GLU A 379 27.91 6.24 0.32
N SER A 380 26.83 6.11 1.07
CA SER A 380 25.97 4.94 1.16
C SER A 380 24.68 5.04 0.37
N SER A 381 24.58 6.01 -0.56
CA SER A 381 23.38 6.35 -1.33
C SER A 381 22.69 5.11 -1.93
N SER A 382 23.43 4.23 -2.61
CA SER A 382 22.89 2.99 -3.20
C SER A 382 22.18 2.11 -2.16
N GLN A 383 22.74 1.94 -0.97
CA GLN A 383 22.14 1.13 0.09
C GLN A 383 20.88 1.79 0.63
N HIS A 384 20.91 3.10 0.84
CA HIS A 384 19.76 3.86 1.30
C HIS A 384 18.65 3.89 0.25
N THR A 385 18.98 4.07 -1.03
CA THR A 385 18.01 3.97 -2.14
C THR A 385 17.30 2.62 -2.15
N PHE A 386 18.09 1.52 -2.07
CA PHE A 386 17.53 0.18 -2.01
C PHE A 386 16.62 0.00 -0.80
N TYR A 387 17.08 0.36 0.40
CA TYR A 387 16.32 0.20 1.62
C TYR A 387 15.01 0.99 1.61
N VAL A 388 15.07 2.26 1.22
CA VAL A 388 13.89 3.14 1.16
C VAL A 388 12.88 2.59 0.18
N LEU A 389 13.26 2.33 -1.07
CA LEU A 389 12.33 1.88 -2.12
C LEU A 389 11.79 0.48 -1.85
N ALA A 390 12.58 -0.43 -1.29
CA ALA A 390 12.15 -1.78 -0.98
C ALA A 390 11.14 -1.83 0.18
N ASN A 391 11.24 -0.93 1.16
CA ASN A 391 10.46 -1.00 2.40
C ASN A 391 9.39 0.10 2.55
N ARG A 392 9.46 1.18 1.76
CA ARG A 392 8.45 2.22 1.74
C ARG A 392 7.16 1.71 1.06
N THR A 393 6.01 2.13 1.55
CA THR A 393 4.76 1.98 0.80
C THR A 393 4.78 2.92 -0.41
N ILE A 394 4.61 2.36 -1.60
CA ILE A 394 4.41 3.08 -2.86
C ILE A 394 3.07 2.60 -3.39
N ASP A 395 2.09 3.51 -3.43
CA ASP A 395 0.76 3.15 -3.87
C ASP A 395 0.75 2.80 -5.37
N GLY A 396 -0.07 1.86 -5.76
CA GLY A 396 -0.22 1.44 -7.15
C GLY A 396 0.76 0.37 -7.63
N ILE A 397 1.81 0.00 -6.87
CA ILE A 397 2.75 -1.05 -7.27
C ILE A 397 2.85 -2.19 -6.25
N SER A 398 2.95 -3.42 -6.73
CA SER A 398 3.09 -4.64 -5.91
C SER A 398 4.47 -4.72 -5.22
N HIS A 399 4.60 -5.60 -4.24
CA HIS A 399 5.89 -5.84 -3.56
C HIS A 399 6.99 -6.33 -4.53
N ARG A 400 6.62 -7.12 -5.54
CA ARG A 400 7.56 -7.63 -6.55
C ARG A 400 8.04 -6.51 -7.48
N GLU A 401 7.15 -5.65 -7.94
CA GLU A 401 7.50 -4.47 -8.75
C GLU A 401 8.35 -3.50 -7.95
N ARG A 402 8.02 -3.28 -6.68
CA ARG A 402 8.78 -2.44 -5.76
C ARG A 402 10.20 -2.96 -5.55
N LEU A 403 10.39 -4.28 -5.45
CA LEU A 403 11.71 -4.90 -5.40
C LEU A 403 12.51 -4.63 -6.68
N LYS A 404 11.90 -4.84 -7.87
CA LYS A 404 12.55 -4.55 -9.15
C LYS A 404 12.95 -3.08 -9.24
N LEU A 405 12.06 -2.17 -8.87
CA LEU A 405 12.31 -0.73 -8.82
C LEU A 405 13.52 -0.41 -7.93
N ALA A 406 13.52 -0.94 -6.69
CA ALA A 406 14.62 -0.72 -5.76
C ALA A 406 15.97 -1.22 -6.30
N LEU A 407 15.98 -2.39 -6.92
CA LEU A 407 17.19 -2.98 -7.50
C LEU A 407 17.74 -2.20 -8.71
N VAL A 408 16.85 -1.64 -9.55
CA VAL A 408 17.24 -0.82 -10.72
C VAL A 408 17.77 0.53 -10.25
N SER A 409 17.01 1.22 -9.39
CA SER A 409 17.36 2.58 -8.94
C SER A 409 18.60 2.66 -8.05
N SER A 410 18.92 1.57 -7.37
CA SER A 410 20.09 1.48 -6.47
C SER A 410 21.31 0.80 -7.10
N TYR A 411 21.29 0.54 -8.40
CA TYR A 411 22.32 -0.27 -9.04
C TYR A 411 23.69 0.40 -9.03
N LYS A 412 24.63 -0.12 -8.25
CA LYS A 412 26.03 0.34 -8.18
C LYS A 412 26.99 -0.61 -8.91
N GLY A 413 26.56 -1.87 -9.15
CA GLY A 413 27.31 -2.90 -9.82
C GLY A 413 26.89 -4.31 -9.39
N LYS A 414 27.55 -5.32 -9.98
CA LYS A 414 27.17 -6.74 -9.78
C LYS A 414 27.31 -7.21 -8.32
N SER A 415 28.25 -6.66 -7.56
CA SER A 415 28.48 -7.06 -6.15
C SER A 415 27.32 -6.60 -5.26
N SER A 416 27.00 -5.30 -5.28
CA SER A 416 25.88 -4.73 -4.51
C SER A 416 24.54 -5.33 -4.94
N PHE A 417 24.33 -5.54 -6.26
CA PHE A 417 23.15 -6.22 -6.75
C PHE A 417 22.96 -7.62 -6.14
N ARG A 418 24.03 -8.43 -6.10
CA ARG A 418 23.99 -9.78 -5.49
C ARG A 418 23.64 -9.73 -4.00
N GLN A 419 24.19 -8.76 -3.30
CA GLN A 419 23.90 -8.54 -1.88
C GLN A 419 22.44 -8.20 -1.66
N TYR A 420 21.89 -7.25 -2.44
CA TYR A 420 20.50 -6.79 -2.29
C TYR A 420 19.48 -7.83 -2.72
N VAL A 421 19.75 -8.60 -3.76
CA VAL A 421 18.82 -9.64 -4.24
C VAL A 421 18.87 -10.93 -3.41
N ALA A 422 19.87 -11.12 -2.57
CA ALA A 422 20.10 -12.37 -1.84
C ALA A 422 18.90 -12.83 -0.98
N PRO A 423 18.19 -11.95 -0.23
CA PRO A 423 16.99 -12.35 0.52
C PRO A 423 15.79 -12.73 -0.37
N PHE A 424 15.82 -12.34 -1.65
CA PHE A 424 14.72 -12.43 -2.62
C PHE A 424 15.00 -13.42 -3.76
N LYS A 425 15.92 -14.38 -3.59
CA LYS A 425 16.35 -15.30 -4.66
C LYS A 425 15.20 -16.05 -5.35
N LYS A 426 14.11 -16.33 -4.61
CA LYS A 426 12.94 -17.03 -5.12
C LYS A 426 11.92 -16.10 -5.82
N TRP A 427 12.09 -14.79 -5.75
CA TRP A 427 11.12 -13.83 -6.26
C TRP A 427 11.36 -13.46 -7.72
N LEU A 428 12.62 -13.51 -8.15
CA LEU A 428 13.02 -13.13 -9.50
C LEU A 428 13.71 -14.28 -10.19
N THR A 429 13.30 -14.60 -11.41
CA THR A 429 14.00 -15.57 -12.26
C THR A 429 15.39 -15.06 -12.63
N LYS A 430 16.25 -15.95 -13.11
CA LYS A 430 17.60 -15.55 -13.58
C LYS A 430 17.52 -14.56 -14.75
N GLU A 431 16.50 -14.69 -15.58
CA GLU A 431 16.25 -13.79 -16.70
C GLU A 431 15.84 -12.40 -16.24
N GLU A 432 14.87 -12.32 -15.30
CA GLU A 432 14.46 -11.05 -14.69
C GLU A 432 15.62 -10.36 -13.98
N GLN A 433 16.45 -11.11 -13.28
CA GLN A 433 17.66 -10.55 -12.65
C GLN A 433 18.65 -9.96 -13.69
N LYS A 434 18.80 -10.59 -14.86
CA LYS A 434 19.61 -10.03 -15.96
C LYS A 434 19.02 -8.75 -16.50
N LYS A 435 17.71 -8.70 -16.74
CA LYS A 435 16.98 -7.48 -17.19
C LYS A 435 17.15 -6.35 -16.19
N VAL A 436 16.91 -6.60 -14.90
CA VAL A 436 17.10 -5.59 -13.82
C VAL A 436 18.53 -5.07 -13.78
N GLN A 437 19.55 -5.94 -13.94
CA GLN A 437 20.95 -5.51 -14.02
C GLN A 437 21.23 -4.66 -15.26
N LEU A 438 20.63 -4.99 -16.42
CA LEU A 438 20.75 -4.20 -17.64
C LEU A 438 20.17 -2.81 -17.46
N LEU A 439 18.93 -2.72 -16.97
CA LEU A 439 18.27 -1.43 -16.72
C LEU A 439 19.05 -0.57 -15.71
N GLY A 440 19.57 -1.17 -14.64
CA GLY A 440 20.41 -0.48 -13.68
C GLY A 440 21.74 0.00 -14.27
N ALA A 441 22.35 -0.78 -15.18
CA ALA A 441 23.58 -0.37 -15.86
C ALA A 441 23.32 0.76 -16.87
N VAL A 442 22.15 0.77 -17.54
CA VAL A 442 21.71 1.86 -18.40
C VAL A 442 21.56 3.15 -17.59
N LEU A 443 20.87 3.11 -16.44
CA LEU A 443 20.75 4.31 -15.58
C LEU A 443 22.09 4.81 -15.10
N LYS A 444 23.00 3.89 -14.76
CA LYS A 444 24.31 4.26 -14.24
C LYS A 444 25.21 4.96 -15.27
N ILE A 445 25.18 4.55 -16.53
CA ILE A 445 25.91 5.25 -17.58
C ILE A 445 25.21 6.57 -17.95
N ALA A 446 23.86 6.58 -17.99
CA ALA A 446 23.08 7.79 -18.22
C ALA A 446 23.32 8.84 -17.13
N ASP A 447 23.42 8.45 -15.86
CA ASP A 447 23.85 9.32 -14.75
C ASP A 447 25.24 9.90 -14.99
N GLY A 448 26.22 9.06 -15.35
CA GLY A 448 27.56 9.53 -15.71
C GLY A 448 27.59 10.55 -16.86
N LEU A 449 26.70 10.39 -17.84
CA LEU A 449 26.53 11.34 -18.95
C LEU A 449 25.90 12.68 -18.52
N HIS A 450 25.30 12.75 -17.34
CA HIS A 450 24.69 13.96 -16.76
C HIS A 450 25.32 14.34 -15.41
N ALA A 451 26.54 13.95 -15.15
CA ALA A 451 27.23 14.09 -13.86
C ALA A 451 27.23 15.50 -13.28
N THR A 452 27.23 16.54 -14.12
CA THR A 452 27.19 17.94 -13.66
C THR A 452 25.78 18.55 -13.66
N LYS A 453 24.77 17.80 -14.07
CA LYS A 453 23.35 18.25 -14.13
C LYS A 453 23.12 19.52 -15.01
N ARG A 454 24.09 19.86 -15.90
CA ARG A 454 24.08 21.08 -16.75
C ARG A 454 23.32 20.93 -18.07
N ASN A 455 22.75 19.78 -18.36
CA ASN A 455 22.11 19.43 -19.63
C ASN A 455 23.03 19.69 -20.84
N VAL A 456 24.20 19.05 -20.82
CA VAL A 456 25.25 19.23 -21.84
C VAL A 456 24.90 18.49 -23.13
N ILE A 457 24.32 17.28 -23.01
CA ILE A 457 24.07 16.38 -24.13
C ILE A 457 22.71 16.69 -24.75
N GLN A 458 22.71 17.01 -26.05
CA GLN A 458 21.48 17.31 -26.81
C GLN A 458 21.01 16.14 -27.66
N HIS A 459 21.96 15.37 -28.22
CA HIS A 459 21.62 14.24 -29.08
C HIS A 459 22.51 13.04 -28.78
N ILE A 460 21.92 11.86 -28.88
CA ILE A 460 22.59 10.57 -28.70
C ILE A 460 22.25 9.71 -29.91
N ASP A 461 23.26 9.17 -30.59
CA ASP A 461 23.13 8.16 -31.65
C ASP A 461 23.92 6.92 -31.22
N MET A 462 23.34 5.75 -31.39
CA MET A 462 23.94 4.47 -30.99
C MET A 462 24.00 3.52 -32.17
N LYS A 463 25.12 2.82 -32.32
CA LYS A 463 25.29 1.79 -33.33
C LYS A 463 26.00 0.58 -32.69
N SER A 464 25.47 -0.60 -32.94
CA SER A 464 26.08 -1.87 -32.50
C SER A 464 26.65 -2.64 -33.68
N ASP A 465 27.82 -3.23 -33.48
CA ASP A 465 28.35 -4.33 -34.24
C ASP A 465 28.50 -5.59 -33.38
N GLU A 466 29.18 -6.62 -33.86
CA GLU A 466 29.32 -7.89 -33.12
C GLU A 466 30.00 -7.72 -31.75
N ASN A 467 30.98 -6.84 -31.64
CA ASN A 467 31.85 -6.72 -30.46
C ASN A 467 31.75 -5.36 -29.77
N THR A 468 31.11 -4.36 -30.40
CA THR A 468 31.20 -2.98 -29.95
C THR A 468 29.83 -2.30 -30.03
N VAL A 469 29.53 -1.48 -29.01
CA VAL A 469 28.42 -0.49 -29.04
C VAL A 469 29.06 0.90 -29.06
N THR A 470 28.93 1.62 -30.17
CA THR A 470 29.40 3.01 -30.27
C THR A 470 28.26 3.97 -29.93
N ILE A 471 28.49 4.85 -28.95
CA ILE A 471 27.57 5.90 -28.51
C ILE A 471 28.16 7.25 -28.93
N LYS A 472 27.54 7.92 -29.90
CA LYS A 472 27.87 9.29 -30.32
C LYS A 472 27.03 10.27 -29.54
N LEU A 473 27.69 11.28 -28.96
CA LEU A 473 27.11 12.26 -28.05
C LEU A 473 27.40 13.67 -28.59
N LEU A 474 26.34 14.39 -29.01
CA LEU A 474 26.45 15.78 -29.44
C LEU A 474 26.17 16.71 -28.27
N CYS A 475 27.14 17.60 -27.99
CA CYS A 475 27.17 18.42 -26.79
C CYS A 475 27.15 19.91 -27.13
N THR A 476 26.36 20.71 -26.39
CA THR A 476 26.25 22.16 -26.53
C THR A 476 27.26 22.95 -25.69
N LYS A 477 27.91 22.27 -24.74
CA LYS A 477 28.86 22.89 -23.80
C LYS A 477 30.10 22.00 -23.68
N THR A 478 31.13 22.49 -22.99
CA THR A 478 32.27 21.69 -22.58
C THR A 478 31.81 20.47 -21.77
N PHE A 479 32.25 19.29 -22.14
CA PHE A 479 31.74 17.98 -21.71
C PHE A 479 32.77 17.11 -20.96
N HIS A 480 33.94 17.63 -20.64
CA HIS A 480 35.01 16.81 -20.01
C HIS A 480 34.57 16.12 -18.70
N PRO A 481 33.82 16.75 -17.78
CA PRO A 481 33.36 16.06 -16.58
C PRO A 481 32.41 14.89 -16.88
N GLU A 482 31.47 15.08 -17.81
CA GLU A 482 30.52 14.07 -18.27
C GLU A 482 31.25 12.92 -18.97
N GLN A 483 32.22 13.23 -19.81
CA GLN A 483 33.05 12.24 -20.49
C GLN A 483 33.82 11.39 -19.47
N TYR A 484 34.48 12.03 -18.53
CA TYR A 484 35.26 11.32 -17.48
C TYR A 484 34.36 10.37 -16.66
N GLN A 485 33.20 10.84 -16.24
CA GLN A 485 32.29 10.02 -15.44
C GLN A 485 31.66 8.88 -16.26
N ALA A 486 31.20 9.17 -17.49
CA ALA A 486 30.63 8.14 -18.35
C ALA A 486 31.65 7.03 -18.71
N GLU A 487 32.91 7.39 -19.03
CA GLU A 487 34.00 6.43 -19.27
C GLU A 487 34.25 5.54 -18.04
N LYS A 488 34.19 6.09 -16.84
CA LYS A 488 34.30 5.32 -15.58
C LYS A 488 33.13 4.35 -15.37
N GLN A 489 31.90 4.71 -15.83
CA GLN A 489 30.69 3.92 -15.58
C GLN A 489 30.37 2.92 -16.69
N LYS A 490 30.81 3.11 -17.93
CA LYS A 490 30.49 2.24 -19.08
C LYS A 490 30.79 0.75 -18.85
N LYS A 491 31.81 0.44 -18.05
CA LYS A 491 32.18 -0.94 -17.66
C LYS A 491 31.02 -1.75 -17.06
N HIS A 492 30.02 -1.09 -16.49
CA HIS A 492 28.86 -1.76 -15.91
C HIS A 492 27.94 -2.28 -17.01
N LEU A 493 27.73 -1.49 -18.07
CA LEU A 493 26.94 -1.88 -19.24
C LEU A 493 27.71 -2.91 -20.09
N GLU A 494 29.00 -2.72 -20.34
CA GLU A 494 29.87 -3.68 -21.05
C GLU A 494 29.77 -5.10 -20.48
N LYS A 495 29.79 -5.22 -19.13
CA LYS A 495 29.68 -6.51 -18.45
C LYS A 495 28.32 -7.21 -18.65
N VAL A 496 27.25 -6.45 -18.92
CA VAL A 496 25.90 -7.00 -19.07
C VAL A 496 25.65 -7.34 -20.54
N VAL A 497 25.99 -6.42 -21.47
CA VAL A 497 25.80 -6.63 -22.90
C VAL A 497 26.90 -7.51 -23.52
N LYS A 498 28.02 -7.67 -22.81
CA LYS A 498 29.21 -8.43 -23.26
C LYS A 498 29.85 -7.87 -24.54
N LYS A 499 29.76 -6.56 -24.73
CA LYS A 499 30.40 -5.82 -25.83
C LYS A 499 31.18 -4.64 -25.25
N ASN A 500 32.19 -4.19 -25.99
CA ASN A 500 32.94 -2.97 -25.65
C ASN A 500 32.08 -1.73 -25.94
N ILE A 501 32.09 -0.73 -25.06
CA ILE A 501 31.34 0.53 -25.25
C ILE A 501 32.35 1.65 -25.59
N VAL A 502 32.17 2.24 -26.75
CA VAL A 502 32.97 3.38 -27.24
C VAL A 502 32.11 4.66 -27.18
N LEU A 503 32.56 5.60 -26.36
CA LEU A 503 31.89 6.91 -26.23
C LEU A 503 32.59 7.93 -27.14
N LYS A 504 31.86 8.55 -28.08
CA LYS A 504 32.36 9.60 -28.99
C LYS A 504 31.63 10.90 -28.72
N PHE A 505 32.32 11.81 -28.02
CA PHE A 505 31.81 13.14 -27.74
C PHE A 505 32.20 14.12 -28.86
N ALA A 506 31.27 14.93 -29.32
CA ALA A 506 31.50 15.99 -30.28
C ALA A 506 30.73 17.26 -29.85
N LYS A 507 31.29 18.41 -30.13
CA LYS A 507 30.64 19.69 -29.92
C LYS A 507 29.71 19.99 -31.13
N LEU A 508 28.50 20.48 -30.85
CA LEU A 508 27.57 20.98 -31.87
C LEU A 508 28.11 22.24 -32.51
#